data_b37bb1139cab6c2a4c798df580060b27
#
_entry.id   b37bb1139cab6c2a4c798df580060b27
#
_cell.length_a   1.000
_cell.length_b   1.000
_cell.length_c   1.000
_cell.angle_alpha   90.00
_cell.angle_beta   90.00
_cell.angle_gamma   90.00
#
_symmetry.space_group_name_H-M   'P 1'
#
loop_
_entity.id
_entity.type
_entity.pdbx_description
1 polymer ?
#
loop_
_entity_poly.entity_id
_entity_poly.type
_entity_poly.pdbx_seq_one_letter_code
_entity_poly.pdbx_strand_id
1 'polypeptide(L)'
;FYDLNELSEYINLSAFDDDSLSYGTINGKLNALPTGTNCITFYYNKTMYDRYGLSLPENWSDLINAAEVMKSDEVYPVEMTKKAAYLSSVAYVEQVTGRKMLSDSGEFQYTSEDVRLMLAFYQEMLNKKVTKPAWDFDRNDLEKCLTAGVASWISDAEYYCEPAQKFGFDIVIGDYPKHTQAVSSGWYKKPTSVYAIKKNTKSPEEAAKLLDYLVNGEEMALLQGMGKGVPASKAALEALEARDMLDGIEYKANEKMANSEELEIMSPKLENQGVLDLFISTSE
;
A
#
# COMPACT_ATOMS: atom_id res chain seq x y z
N PHE A 1 -9.20 -23.83 5.80
CA PHE A 1 -9.35 -23.10 7.06
C PHE A 1 -10.75 -23.27 7.62
N TYR A 2 -10.96 -22.94 8.91
CA TYR A 2 -12.28 -22.84 9.51
C TYR A 2 -13.05 -21.67 8.89
N ASP A 3 -14.38 -21.78 8.85
CA ASP A 3 -15.26 -20.64 8.67
C ASP A 3 -15.42 -19.96 10.04
N LEU A 4 -14.85 -18.77 10.19
CA LEU A 4 -14.84 -18.06 11.47
C LEU A 4 -16.25 -17.61 11.91
N ASN A 5 -17.23 -17.58 10.99
CA ASN A 5 -18.62 -17.34 11.34
C ASN A 5 -19.16 -18.46 12.25
N GLU A 6 -18.66 -19.70 12.10
CA GLU A 6 -19.03 -20.83 13.00
C GLU A 6 -18.45 -20.66 14.42
N LEU A 7 -17.48 -19.75 14.60
CA LEU A 7 -16.79 -19.48 15.86
C LEU A 7 -17.07 -18.07 16.40
N SER A 8 -18.11 -17.39 15.89
CA SER A 8 -18.48 -16.02 16.26
C SER A 8 -18.89 -15.84 17.74
N GLU A 9 -19.17 -16.93 18.46
CA GLU A 9 -19.36 -16.93 19.91
C GLU A 9 -18.05 -16.62 20.66
N TYR A 10 -16.89 -16.92 20.05
CA TYR A 10 -15.57 -16.77 20.65
C TYR A 10 -14.74 -15.65 20.02
N ILE A 11 -15.23 -15.04 18.94
CA ILE A 11 -14.53 -13.97 18.20
C ILE A 11 -15.49 -12.79 18.02
N ASN A 12 -15.10 -11.61 18.48
CA ASN A 12 -15.85 -10.38 18.24
C ASN A 12 -15.69 -9.89 16.80
N LEU A 13 -16.48 -10.46 15.89
CA LEU A 13 -16.48 -10.07 14.47
C LEU A 13 -17.07 -8.68 14.24
N SER A 14 -17.89 -8.15 15.16
CA SER A 14 -18.48 -6.81 15.04
C SER A 14 -17.46 -5.66 15.19
N ALA A 15 -16.25 -5.99 15.66
CA ALA A 15 -15.14 -5.03 15.69
C ALA A 15 -14.55 -4.70 14.31
N PHE A 16 -14.95 -5.43 13.28
CA PHE A 16 -14.49 -5.23 11.90
C PHE A 16 -15.61 -4.69 11.03
N ASP A 17 -15.28 -3.84 10.05
CA ASP A 17 -16.20 -3.44 9.01
C ASP A 17 -16.29 -4.49 7.89
N ASP A 18 -17.31 -4.36 7.02
CA ASP A 18 -17.57 -5.31 5.94
C ASP A 18 -16.41 -5.40 4.93
N ASP A 19 -15.75 -4.28 4.64
CA ASP A 19 -14.59 -4.22 3.77
C ASP A 19 -13.44 -5.06 4.34
N SER A 20 -13.14 -4.87 5.63
CA SER A 20 -12.11 -5.64 6.34
C SER A 20 -12.42 -7.14 6.37
N LEU A 21 -13.67 -7.53 6.64
CA LEU A 21 -14.07 -8.93 6.63
C LEU A 21 -14.02 -9.54 5.22
N SER A 22 -14.24 -8.71 4.17
CA SER A 22 -14.19 -9.17 2.77
C SER A 22 -12.83 -9.74 2.38
N TYR A 23 -11.72 -9.20 2.95
CA TYR A 23 -10.36 -9.70 2.68
C TYR A 23 -10.16 -11.17 3.07
N GLY A 24 -10.85 -11.64 4.10
CA GLY A 24 -10.78 -13.02 4.57
C GLY A 24 -11.90 -13.92 4.05
N THR A 25 -12.85 -13.37 3.29
CA THR A 25 -14.05 -14.08 2.84
C THR A 25 -13.82 -14.71 1.46
N ILE A 26 -13.94 -16.04 1.40
CA ILE A 26 -13.80 -16.82 0.16
C ILE A 26 -15.03 -17.70 0.02
N ASN A 27 -15.75 -17.60 -1.10
CA ASN A 27 -16.98 -18.36 -1.38
C ASN A 27 -18.03 -18.25 -0.26
N GLY A 28 -18.22 -17.03 0.29
CA GLY A 28 -19.17 -16.75 1.36
C GLY A 28 -18.78 -17.25 2.75
N LYS A 29 -17.54 -17.71 2.94
CA LYS A 29 -17.00 -18.17 4.22
C LYS A 29 -15.89 -17.23 4.68
N LEU A 30 -15.96 -16.79 5.93
CA LEU A 30 -14.91 -16.00 6.55
C LEU A 30 -13.78 -16.93 7.02
N ASN A 31 -12.72 -17.04 6.24
CA ASN A 31 -11.61 -17.98 6.50
C ASN A 31 -10.45 -17.33 7.29
N ALA A 32 -10.41 -15.99 7.37
CA ALA A 32 -9.34 -15.26 8.03
C ALA A 32 -9.80 -13.88 8.48
N LEU A 33 -9.11 -13.29 9.46
CA LEU A 33 -9.27 -11.89 9.88
C LEU A 33 -8.02 -11.09 9.54
N PRO A 34 -8.17 -9.86 9.00
CA PRO A 34 -7.03 -8.98 8.72
C PRO A 34 -6.43 -8.44 10.02
N THR A 35 -5.12 -8.21 10.01
CA THR A 35 -4.43 -7.52 11.12
C THR A 35 -4.50 -6.00 10.95
N GLY A 36 -4.45 -5.51 9.72
CA GLY A 36 -4.52 -4.11 9.34
C GLY A 36 -4.78 -3.99 7.84
N THR A 37 -4.89 -2.76 7.34
CA THR A 37 -5.06 -2.46 5.92
C THR A 37 -3.84 -1.74 5.38
N ASN A 38 -3.51 -1.95 4.10
CA ASN A 38 -2.33 -1.45 3.44
C ASN A 38 -2.62 -1.04 1.99
N CYS A 39 -1.90 -0.06 1.49
CA CYS A 39 -1.84 0.27 0.06
C CYS A 39 -0.47 0.86 -0.29
N ILE A 40 -0.16 0.98 -1.58
CA ILE A 40 0.97 1.79 -2.01
C ILE A 40 0.61 3.25 -1.78
N THR A 41 1.53 3.99 -1.16
CA THR A 41 1.37 5.42 -0.86
C THR A 41 2.64 6.17 -1.27
N PHE A 42 2.47 7.42 -1.63
CA PHE A 42 3.54 8.32 -2.03
C PHE A 42 3.85 9.28 -0.89
N TYR A 43 5.11 9.34 -0.50
CA TYR A 43 5.62 10.24 0.52
C TYR A 43 6.58 11.21 -0.16
N TYR A 44 6.40 12.51 0.06
CA TYR A 44 7.24 13.53 -0.54
C TYR A 44 7.95 14.36 0.51
N ASN A 45 9.21 14.67 0.25
CA ASN A 45 9.97 15.66 0.99
C ASN A 45 9.53 17.06 0.55
N LYS A 46 8.52 17.62 1.26
CA LYS A 46 7.97 18.94 0.96
C LYS A 46 9.04 20.01 1.01
N THR A 47 10.00 19.91 1.93
CA THR A 47 11.14 20.87 2.01
C THR A 47 11.92 20.91 0.70
N MET A 48 12.14 19.74 0.05
CA MET A 48 12.80 19.70 -1.25
C MET A 48 11.93 20.27 -2.36
N TYR A 49 10.66 19.87 -2.45
CA TYR A 49 9.73 20.40 -3.45
C TYR A 49 9.62 21.93 -3.36
N ASP A 50 9.47 22.49 -2.15
CA ASP A 50 9.45 23.94 -1.91
C ASP A 50 10.77 24.61 -2.36
N ARG A 51 11.92 23.98 -2.11
CA ARG A 51 13.24 24.48 -2.55
C ARG A 51 13.36 24.59 -4.07
N TYR A 52 12.73 23.68 -4.81
CA TYR A 52 12.68 23.72 -6.28
C TYR A 52 11.53 24.58 -6.81
N GLY A 53 10.72 25.18 -5.94
CA GLY A 53 9.55 25.98 -6.34
C GLY A 53 8.44 25.15 -6.97
N LEU A 54 8.32 23.87 -6.60
CA LEU A 54 7.36 22.92 -7.14
C LEU A 54 6.24 22.65 -6.14
N SER A 55 5.02 22.52 -6.65
CA SER A 55 3.93 21.90 -5.89
C SER A 55 4.13 20.38 -5.77
N LEU A 56 3.49 19.78 -4.77
CA LEU A 56 3.47 18.30 -4.66
C LEU A 56 2.72 17.70 -5.85
N PRO A 57 3.19 16.57 -6.40
CA PRO A 57 2.56 15.91 -7.53
C PRO A 57 1.17 15.34 -7.20
N GLU A 58 0.19 15.60 -8.06
CA GLU A 58 -1.16 15.01 -8.03
C GLU A 58 -1.37 14.00 -9.15
N ASN A 59 -0.55 14.09 -10.21
CA ASN A 59 -0.67 13.26 -11.40
C ASN A 59 0.71 12.87 -11.97
N TRP A 60 0.73 11.93 -12.90
CA TRP A 60 1.97 11.45 -13.52
C TRP A 60 2.74 12.55 -14.27
N SER A 61 2.02 13.51 -14.86
CA SER A 61 2.64 14.64 -15.57
C SER A 61 3.37 15.59 -14.61
N ASP A 62 2.88 15.75 -13.39
CA ASP A 62 3.55 16.59 -12.37
C ASP A 62 4.88 15.95 -11.96
N LEU A 63 4.92 14.62 -11.82
CA LEU A 63 6.17 13.89 -11.55
C LEU A 63 7.18 14.05 -12.69
N ILE A 64 6.72 13.98 -13.96
CA ILE A 64 7.58 14.23 -15.12
C ILE A 64 8.09 15.68 -15.12
N ASN A 65 7.24 16.64 -14.83
CA ASN A 65 7.63 18.06 -14.75
C ASN A 65 8.63 18.29 -13.62
N ALA A 66 8.42 17.66 -12.45
CA ALA A 66 9.35 17.75 -11.33
C ALA A 66 10.73 17.16 -11.72
N ALA A 67 10.76 16.06 -12.46
CA ALA A 67 12.00 15.46 -12.94
C ALA A 67 12.79 16.41 -13.86
N GLU A 68 12.12 17.14 -14.76
CA GLU A 68 12.77 18.13 -15.62
C GLU A 68 13.44 19.27 -14.84
N VAL A 69 12.87 19.67 -13.70
CA VAL A 69 13.43 20.71 -12.84
C VAL A 69 14.58 20.16 -11.98
N MET A 70 14.42 18.97 -11.41
CA MET A 70 15.37 18.38 -10.44
C MET A 70 16.59 17.73 -11.10
N LYS A 71 16.53 17.42 -12.41
CA LYS A 71 17.59 16.66 -13.12
C LYS A 71 18.97 17.30 -13.12
N SER A 72 19.07 18.63 -13.01
CA SER A 72 20.35 19.33 -12.95
C SER A 72 21.16 19.02 -11.69
N ASP A 73 20.46 18.68 -10.60
CA ASP A 73 21.05 18.31 -9.32
C ASP A 73 21.12 16.78 -9.11
N GLU A 74 20.78 16.03 -10.17
CA GLU A 74 20.72 14.56 -10.16
C GLU A 74 19.76 13.99 -9.10
N VAL A 75 18.70 14.75 -8.76
CA VAL A 75 17.65 14.36 -7.82
C VAL A 75 16.46 13.76 -8.57
N TYR A 76 15.94 12.67 -8.05
CA TYR A 76 14.73 12.05 -8.56
C TYR A 76 13.49 12.55 -7.78
N PRO A 77 12.37 12.89 -8.46
CA PRO A 77 11.12 13.30 -7.79
C PRO A 77 10.58 12.28 -6.80
N VAL A 78 10.69 11.00 -7.15
CA VAL A 78 10.23 9.88 -6.33
C VAL A 78 11.07 8.64 -6.60
N GLU A 79 11.32 7.85 -5.60
CA GLU A 79 11.89 6.51 -5.74
C GLU A 79 10.80 5.47 -5.44
N MET A 80 10.74 4.40 -6.22
CA MET A 80 9.69 3.39 -6.11
C MET A 80 10.29 2.05 -5.69
N THR A 81 9.75 1.43 -4.65
CA THR A 81 10.04 0.02 -4.37
C THR A 81 9.58 -0.85 -5.53
N LYS A 82 10.08 -2.09 -5.67
CA LYS A 82 9.69 -3.01 -6.76
C LYS A 82 8.17 -3.19 -6.86
N LYS A 83 7.51 -3.32 -5.71
CA LYS A 83 6.04 -3.42 -5.65
C LYS A 83 5.36 -2.12 -6.07
N ALA A 84 5.88 -0.97 -5.63
CA ALA A 84 5.33 0.32 -6.02
C ALA A 84 5.48 0.57 -7.53
N ALA A 85 6.64 0.28 -8.12
CA ALA A 85 6.86 0.42 -9.56
C ALA A 85 5.89 -0.45 -10.38
N TYR A 86 5.74 -1.71 -9.97
CA TYR A 86 4.81 -2.65 -10.61
C TYR A 86 3.35 -2.17 -10.49
N LEU A 87 2.88 -1.88 -9.26
CA LEU A 87 1.48 -1.48 -9.04
C LEU A 87 1.16 -0.09 -9.62
N SER A 88 2.13 0.83 -9.67
CA SER A 88 1.99 2.10 -10.40
C SER A 88 1.80 1.88 -11.89
N SER A 89 2.51 0.91 -12.47
CA SER A 89 2.38 0.57 -13.89
C SER A 89 1.03 -0.11 -14.17
N VAL A 90 0.53 -0.96 -13.28
CA VAL A 90 -0.83 -1.50 -13.34
C VAL A 90 -1.86 -0.38 -13.25
N ALA A 91 -1.72 0.50 -12.25
CA ALA A 91 -2.63 1.64 -12.06
C ALA A 91 -2.70 2.52 -13.31
N TYR A 92 -1.56 2.82 -13.93
CA TYR A 92 -1.53 3.62 -15.16
C TYR A 92 -2.32 2.98 -16.30
N VAL A 93 -2.14 1.67 -16.55
CA VAL A 93 -2.90 0.96 -17.59
C VAL A 93 -4.39 1.00 -17.33
N GLU A 94 -4.81 0.75 -16.10
CA GLU A 94 -6.22 0.76 -15.71
C GLU A 94 -6.82 2.16 -15.78
N GLN A 95 -6.05 3.19 -15.43
CA GLN A 95 -6.45 4.60 -15.58
C GLN A 95 -6.69 4.98 -17.04
N VAL A 96 -5.85 4.51 -17.96
CA VAL A 96 -5.95 4.84 -19.39
C VAL A 96 -7.02 4.01 -20.10
N THR A 97 -7.13 2.73 -19.78
CA THR A 97 -7.96 1.76 -20.54
C THR A 97 -9.26 1.39 -19.86
N GLY A 98 -9.38 1.58 -18.55
CA GLY A 98 -10.47 1.07 -17.72
C GLY A 98 -10.47 -0.45 -17.55
N ARG A 99 -9.46 -1.16 -18.11
CA ARG A 99 -9.38 -2.60 -18.05
C ARG A 99 -8.53 -3.04 -16.86
N LYS A 100 -9.14 -3.77 -15.92
CA LYS A 100 -8.44 -4.38 -14.81
C LYS A 100 -7.48 -5.47 -15.30
N MET A 101 -6.31 -5.57 -14.68
CA MET A 101 -5.36 -6.64 -14.97
C MET A 101 -5.94 -8.01 -14.67
N LEU A 102 -6.76 -8.11 -13.62
CA LEU A 102 -7.44 -9.34 -13.23
C LEU A 102 -8.94 -9.10 -13.16
N SER A 103 -9.73 -10.08 -13.63
CA SER A 103 -11.18 -10.12 -13.38
C SER A 103 -11.49 -10.41 -11.91
N ASP A 104 -12.75 -10.27 -11.50
CA ASP A 104 -13.22 -10.62 -10.15
C ASP A 104 -13.02 -12.11 -9.83
N SER A 105 -13.00 -12.99 -10.86
CA SER A 105 -12.61 -14.41 -10.73
C SER A 105 -11.09 -14.63 -10.65
N GLY A 106 -10.31 -13.56 -10.82
CA GLY A 106 -8.84 -13.57 -10.81
C GLY A 106 -8.24 -14.15 -12.09
N GLU A 107 -8.92 -14.02 -13.22
CA GLU A 107 -8.40 -14.34 -14.54
C GLU A 107 -7.69 -13.13 -15.16
N PHE A 108 -6.58 -13.37 -15.84
CA PHE A 108 -5.79 -12.32 -16.49
C PHE A 108 -6.55 -11.72 -17.68
N GLN A 109 -6.71 -10.39 -17.70
CA GLN A 109 -7.52 -9.66 -18.68
C GLN A 109 -6.69 -8.79 -19.63
N TYR A 110 -5.43 -8.51 -19.33
CA TYR A 110 -4.63 -7.64 -20.18
C TYR A 110 -4.37 -8.28 -21.55
N THR A 111 -4.51 -7.46 -22.57
CA THR A 111 -4.05 -7.77 -23.94
C THR A 111 -2.55 -7.54 -24.06
N SER A 112 -1.97 -7.95 -25.19
CA SER A 112 -0.56 -7.63 -25.49
C SER A 112 -0.31 -6.13 -25.56
N GLU A 113 -1.33 -5.33 -25.93
CA GLU A 113 -1.21 -3.87 -25.98
C GLU A 113 -1.20 -3.26 -24.58
N ASP A 114 -2.01 -3.78 -23.66
CA ASP A 114 -2.00 -3.34 -22.26
C ASP A 114 -0.65 -3.64 -21.58
N VAL A 115 -0.06 -4.81 -21.87
CA VAL A 115 1.28 -5.16 -21.37
C VAL A 115 2.34 -4.24 -21.96
N ARG A 116 2.26 -3.90 -23.26
CA ARG A 116 3.18 -2.90 -23.85
C ARG A 116 3.01 -1.53 -23.21
N LEU A 117 1.77 -1.09 -22.98
CA LEU A 117 1.49 0.18 -22.32
C LEU A 117 2.09 0.21 -20.90
N MET A 118 1.94 -0.88 -20.16
CA MET A 118 2.51 -1.05 -18.82
C MET A 118 4.04 -0.90 -18.81
N LEU A 119 4.72 -1.59 -19.70
CA LEU A 119 6.18 -1.52 -19.83
C LEU A 119 6.64 -0.16 -20.36
N ALA A 120 5.92 0.42 -21.34
CA ALA A 120 6.24 1.73 -21.90
C ALA A 120 6.11 2.85 -20.86
N PHE A 121 5.08 2.80 -20.00
CA PHE A 121 4.92 3.74 -18.91
C PHE A 121 6.13 3.70 -17.94
N TYR A 122 6.52 2.51 -17.48
CA TYR A 122 7.65 2.40 -16.56
C TYR A 122 8.96 2.84 -17.23
N GLN A 123 9.17 2.45 -18.50
CA GLN A 123 10.33 2.90 -19.28
C GLN A 123 10.35 4.43 -19.44
N GLU A 124 9.18 5.08 -19.61
CA GLU A 124 9.10 6.54 -19.65
C GLU A 124 9.53 7.15 -18.32
N MET A 125 9.06 6.61 -17.18
CA MET A 125 9.45 7.09 -15.85
C MET A 125 10.97 7.01 -15.65
N LEU A 126 11.62 5.93 -16.13
CA LEU A 126 13.07 5.78 -16.10
C LEU A 126 13.79 6.77 -17.03
N ASN A 127 13.36 6.87 -18.29
CA ASN A 127 13.98 7.73 -19.29
C ASN A 127 13.87 9.21 -18.95
N LYS A 128 12.76 9.62 -18.32
CA LYS A 128 12.52 10.97 -17.85
C LYS A 128 13.17 11.26 -16.48
N LYS A 129 13.83 10.25 -15.87
CA LYS A 129 14.43 10.36 -14.54
C LYS A 129 13.42 10.74 -13.45
N VAL A 130 12.17 10.28 -13.57
CA VAL A 130 11.16 10.43 -12.53
C VAL A 130 11.51 9.56 -11.33
N THR A 131 12.01 8.35 -11.60
CA THR A 131 12.45 7.39 -10.59
C THR A 131 13.73 6.69 -11.03
N LYS A 132 14.49 6.17 -10.07
CA LYS A 132 15.54 5.19 -10.36
C LYS A 132 14.92 3.84 -10.74
N PRO A 133 15.71 2.95 -11.39
CA PRO A 133 15.30 1.56 -11.54
C PRO A 133 14.97 0.93 -10.18
N ALA A 134 13.85 0.21 -10.10
CA ALA A 134 13.39 -0.36 -8.83
C ALA A 134 14.31 -1.45 -8.24
N TRP A 135 15.26 -1.97 -9.03
CA TRP A 135 16.34 -2.85 -8.54
C TRP A 135 17.50 -2.08 -7.88
N ASP A 136 17.62 -0.75 -8.15
CA ASP A 136 18.62 0.16 -7.56
C ASP A 136 18.04 0.96 -6.38
N PHE A 137 16.87 0.57 -5.87
CA PHE A 137 16.23 1.21 -4.74
C PHE A 137 17.16 1.21 -3.51
N ASP A 138 17.46 2.41 -2.97
CA ASP A 138 18.19 2.56 -1.70
C ASP A 138 17.32 3.32 -0.68
N ARG A 139 16.94 2.64 0.40
CA ARG A 139 16.12 3.20 1.47
C ARG A 139 16.65 4.52 2.07
N ASN A 140 17.95 4.78 1.93
CA ASN A 140 18.58 5.95 2.52
C ASN A 140 18.60 7.16 1.57
N ASP A 141 18.10 7.03 0.36
CA ASP A 141 18.20 8.10 -0.64
C ASP A 141 17.31 9.29 -0.33
N LEU A 142 16.18 9.07 0.36
CA LEU A 142 15.32 10.16 0.84
C LEU A 142 16.02 11.04 1.89
N GLU A 143 16.74 10.44 2.85
CA GLU A 143 17.49 11.18 3.87
C GLU A 143 18.72 11.88 3.30
N LYS A 144 19.33 11.31 2.24
CA LYS A 144 20.49 11.89 1.53
C LYS A 144 20.09 12.94 0.50
N CYS A 145 18.80 13.22 0.33
CA CYS A 145 18.26 14.11 -0.71
C CYS A 145 18.62 13.71 -2.16
N LEU A 146 18.87 12.43 -2.42
CA LEU A 146 19.05 11.89 -3.76
C LEU A 146 17.70 11.61 -4.43
N THR A 147 16.64 11.47 -3.62
CA THR A 147 15.25 11.48 -4.06
C THR A 147 14.44 12.47 -3.23
N ALA A 148 13.44 13.09 -3.85
CA ALA A 148 12.51 14.00 -3.20
C ALA A 148 11.22 13.31 -2.74
N GLY A 149 11.14 11.98 -2.86
CA GLY A 149 10.01 11.20 -2.41
C GLY A 149 10.26 9.70 -2.48
N VAL A 150 9.38 8.94 -1.86
CA VAL A 150 9.38 7.47 -1.91
C VAL A 150 7.95 6.96 -2.07
N ALA A 151 7.76 5.94 -2.93
CA ALA A 151 6.52 5.20 -3.04
C ALA A 151 6.72 3.78 -2.50
N SER A 152 5.91 3.43 -1.50
CA SER A 152 5.99 2.14 -0.80
C SER A 152 4.66 1.80 -0.12
N TRP A 153 4.60 0.64 0.53
CA TRP A 153 3.48 0.27 1.39
C TRP A 153 3.37 1.22 2.59
N ILE A 154 2.16 1.46 3.08
CA ILE A 154 1.94 2.23 4.33
C ILE A 154 2.71 1.61 5.49
N SER A 155 2.73 0.30 5.63
CA SER A 155 3.46 -0.41 6.68
C SER A 155 4.98 -0.17 6.69
N ASP A 156 5.53 0.41 5.64
CA ASP A 156 6.95 0.73 5.54
C ASP A 156 7.22 2.24 5.71
N ALA A 157 6.16 3.03 5.95
CA ALA A 157 6.22 4.50 5.97
C ALA A 157 7.26 5.04 6.95
N GLU A 158 7.22 4.61 8.20
CA GLU A 158 8.17 5.06 9.22
C GLU A 158 9.59 4.67 8.86
N TYR A 159 9.79 3.45 8.35
CA TYR A 159 11.09 2.93 7.99
C TYR A 159 11.81 3.78 6.93
N TYR A 160 11.09 4.35 5.97
CA TYR A 160 11.66 5.20 4.92
C TYR A 160 11.63 6.69 5.28
N CYS A 161 10.61 7.14 5.99
CA CYS A 161 10.38 8.57 6.22
C CYS A 161 11.04 9.11 7.50
N GLU A 162 11.06 8.31 8.58
CA GLU A 162 11.57 8.74 9.87
C GLU A 162 13.03 9.22 9.84
N PRO A 163 13.97 8.56 9.10
CA PRO A 163 15.33 9.07 8.99
C PRO A 163 15.38 10.50 8.42
N ALA A 164 14.66 10.78 7.35
CA ALA A 164 14.62 12.10 6.74
C ALA A 164 13.95 13.13 7.68
N GLN A 165 12.91 12.76 8.40
CA GLN A 165 12.26 13.61 9.41
C GLN A 165 13.22 13.96 10.55
N LYS A 166 14.07 13.04 10.99
CA LYS A 166 15.11 13.29 12.02
C LYS A 166 16.15 14.31 11.56
N PHE A 167 16.40 14.45 10.27
CA PHE A 167 17.21 15.54 9.71
C PHE A 167 16.46 16.88 9.58
N GLY A 168 15.19 16.93 9.99
CA GLY A 168 14.37 18.14 9.97
C GLY A 168 13.64 18.38 8.65
N PHE A 169 13.57 17.39 7.77
CA PHE A 169 12.78 17.51 6.54
C PHE A 169 11.28 17.30 6.84
N ASP A 170 10.46 18.11 6.18
CA ASP A 170 9.00 17.97 6.21
C ASP A 170 8.59 16.89 5.20
N ILE A 171 8.30 15.69 5.70
CA ILE A 171 7.82 14.57 4.89
C ILE A 171 6.31 14.49 4.99
N VAL A 172 5.65 14.59 3.84
CA VAL A 172 4.19 14.62 3.73
C VAL A 172 3.66 13.47 2.87
N ILE A 173 2.40 13.13 3.08
CA ILE A 173 1.70 12.10 2.30
C ILE A 173 1.13 12.77 1.04
N GLY A 174 1.56 12.27 -0.11
CA GLY A 174 1.08 12.71 -1.42
C GLY A 174 -0.26 12.09 -1.82
N ASP A 175 -0.81 12.56 -2.93
CA ASP A 175 -1.96 11.95 -3.57
C ASP A 175 -1.56 10.71 -4.36
N TYR A 176 -2.55 9.89 -4.72
CA TYR A 176 -2.37 8.77 -5.63
C TYR A 176 -2.28 9.30 -7.07
N PRO A 177 -1.11 9.24 -7.73
CA PRO A 177 -0.97 9.83 -9.05
C PRO A 177 -1.95 9.25 -10.06
N LYS A 178 -2.55 10.12 -10.87
CA LYS A 178 -3.52 9.75 -11.89
C LYS A 178 -3.10 10.22 -13.28
N HIS A 179 -3.60 9.51 -14.29
CA HIS A 179 -3.61 10.06 -15.64
C HIS A 179 -4.63 11.20 -15.73
N THR A 180 -4.31 12.28 -16.45
CA THR A 180 -5.19 13.47 -16.55
C THR A 180 -6.57 13.17 -17.18
N GLN A 181 -6.69 12.07 -17.90
CA GLN A 181 -7.92 11.57 -18.49
C GLN A 181 -8.27 10.19 -17.95
N ALA A 182 -7.98 9.94 -16.66
CA ALA A 182 -8.23 8.65 -16.03
C ALA A 182 -9.72 8.28 -16.08
N VAL A 183 -10.01 7.05 -16.49
CA VAL A 183 -11.36 6.46 -16.50
C VAL A 183 -11.63 5.57 -15.31
N SER A 184 -10.61 5.25 -14.52
CA SER A 184 -10.68 4.54 -13.25
C SER A 184 -9.56 5.03 -12.33
N SER A 185 -9.59 4.66 -11.06
CA SER A 185 -8.50 4.96 -10.13
C SER A 185 -7.25 4.12 -10.41
N GLY A 186 -7.41 2.83 -10.64
CA GLY A 186 -6.34 1.86 -10.79
C GLY A 186 -5.56 1.55 -9.50
N TRP A 187 -5.94 2.16 -8.37
CA TRP A 187 -5.26 1.95 -7.10
C TRP A 187 -6.00 0.97 -6.19
N TYR A 188 -5.24 0.25 -5.38
CA TYR A 188 -5.73 -0.88 -4.60
C TYR A 188 -5.31 -0.82 -3.15
N LYS A 189 -6.21 -1.29 -2.25
CA LYS A 189 -5.96 -1.58 -0.84
C LYS A 189 -6.07 -3.07 -0.58
N LYS A 190 -5.34 -3.58 0.42
CA LYS A 190 -5.30 -4.99 0.81
C LYS A 190 -5.07 -5.12 2.32
N PRO A 191 -5.28 -6.31 2.93
CA PRO A 191 -4.84 -6.52 4.31
C PRO A 191 -3.30 -6.51 4.38
N THR A 192 -2.75 -5.98 5.48
CA THR A 192 -1.32 -6.08 5.77
C THR A 192 -0.91 -7.53 5.91
N SER A 193 -1.62 -8.27 6.75
CA SER A 193 -1.57 -9.73 6.89
C SER A 193 -2.91 -10.25 7.40
N VAL A 194 -3.08 -11.57 7.45
CA VAL A 194 -4.30 -12.20 7.94
C VAL A 194 -3.99 -13.34 8.92
N TYR A 195 -4.84 -13.53 9.91
CA TYR A 195 -4.86 -14.70 10.77
C TYR A 195 -5.98 -15.65 10.40
N ALA A 196 -5.69 -16.94 10.38
CA ALA A 196 -6.65 -18.00 10.04
C ALA A 196 -6.50 -19.20 10.97
N ILE A 197 -7.60 -19.89 11.22
CA ILE A 197 -7.62 -21.12 12.02
C ILE A 197 -7.57 -22.32 11.09
N LYS A 198 -6.62 -23.23 11.33
CA LYS A 198 -6.45 -24.44 10.53
C LYS A 198 -7.62 -25.41 10.81
N LYS A 199 -8.29 -25.89 9.73
CA LYS A 199 -9.51 -26.71 9.85
C LYS A 199 -9.33 -28.02 10.62
N ASN A 200 -8.13 -28.57 10.70
CA ASN A 200 -7.85 -29.81 11.43
C ASN A 200 -7.31 -29.59 12.84
N THR A 201 -7.47 -28.39 13.43
CA THR A 201 -7.16 -28.17 14.85
C THR A 201 -8.06 -29.05 15.72
N LYS A 202 -7.52 -29.53 16.84
CA LYS A 202 -8.31 -30.30 17.84
C LYS A 202 -8.99 -29.40 18.87
N SER A 203 -8.66 -28.10 18.87
CA SER A 203 -9.13 -27.12 19.84
C SER A 203 -9.58 -25.84 19.12
N PRO A 204 -10.67 -25.88 18.32
CA PRO A 204 -11.11 -24.74 17.52
C PRO A 204 -11.57 -23.55 18.39
N GLU A 205 -12.21 -23.81 19.53
CA GLU A 205 -12.69 -22.76 20.44
C GLU A 205 -11.54 -21.99 21.09
N GLU A 206 -10.50 -22.71 21.58
CA GLU A 206 -9.29 -22.08 22.15
C GLU A 206 -8.51 -21.32 21.10
N ALA A 207 -8.47 -21.86 19.86
CA ALA A 207 -7.83 -21.16 18.73
C ALA A 207 -8.61 -19.88 18.38
N ALA A 208 -9.92 -19.89 18.48
CA ALA A 208 -10.78 -18.74 18.25
C ALA A 208 -10.58 -17.66 19.34
N LYS A 209 -10.54 -18.06 20.62
CA LYS A 209 -10.24 -17.13 21.74
C LYS A 209 -8.85 -16.52 21.61
N LEU A 210 -7.85 -17.31 21.20
CA LEU A 210 -6.51 -16.78 20.94
C LEU A 210 -6.51 -15.80 19.76
N LEU A 211 -7.22 -16.12 18.69
CA LEU A 211 -7.35 -15.24 17.53
C LEU A 211 -8.03 -13.93 17.93
N ASP A 212 -9.12 -13.99 18.69
CA ASP A 212 -9.81 -12.81 19.20
C ASP A 212 -8.89 -11.94 20.07
N TYR A 213 -8.15 -12.55 20.99
CA TYR A 213 -7.15 -11.86 21.81
C TYR A 213 -6.08 -11.17 20.96
N LEU A 214 -5.59 -11.82 19.90
CA LEU A 214 -4.55 -11.28 19.02
C LEU A 214 -5.02 -10.07 18.19
N VAL A 215 -6.30 -9.99 17.83
CA VAL A 215 -6.83 -8.94 16.95
C VAL A 215 -7.69 -7.91 17.65
N ASN A 216 -8.37 -8.29 18.75
CA ASN A 216 -9.32 -7.43 19.49
C ASN A 216 -8.88 -7.12 20.93
N GLY A 217 -7.93 -7.89 21.49
CA GLY A 217 -7.52 -7.74 22.89
C GLY A 217 -6.76 -6.45 23.15
N GLU A 218 -7.21 -5.66 24.15
CA GLU A 218 -6.55 -4.40 24.54
C GLU A 218 -5.06 -4.58 24.86
N GLU A 219 -4.71 -5.56 25.72
CA GLU A 219 -3.31 -5.83 26.05
C GLU A 219 -2.45 -6.13 24.81
N MET A 220 -3.01 -6.92 23.88
CA MET A 220 -2.29 -7.28 22.66
C MET A 220 -2.17 -6.08 21.71
N ALA A 221 -3.21 -5.25 21.60
CA ALA A 221 -3.16 -4.02 20.85
C ALA A 221 -2.06 -3.08 21.37
N LEU A 222 -1.99 -2.87 22.67
CA LEU A 222 -0.96 -2.03 23.30
C LEU A 222 0.46 -2.59 23.15
N LEU A 223 0.61 -3.93 23.24
CA LEU A 223 1.91 -4.59 23.04
C LEU A 223 2.40 -4.51 21.60
N GLN A 224 1.49 -4.68 20.66
CA GLN A 224 1.78 -4.73 19.22
C GLN A 224 1.91 -3.34 18.61
N GLY A 225 1.16 -2.35 19.15
CA GLY A 225 1.06 -1.02 18.55
C GLY A 225 0.66 -1.11 17.09
N MET A 226 1.35 -0.37 16.23
CA MET A 226 1.19 -0.42 14.78
C MET A 226 2.22 -1.31 14.07
N GLY A 227 3.00 -2.12 14.79
CA GLY A 227 4.07 -2.95 14.22
C GLY A 227 3.61 -4.04 13.21
N LYS A 228 2.30 -4.18 12.99
CA LYS A 228 1.68 -5.01 11.92
C LYS A 228 0.73 -4.21 11.04
N GLY A 229 0.96 -2.92 10.93
CA GLY A 229 0.07 -1.95 10.32
C GLY A 229 -0.95 -1.41 11.33
N VAL A 230 -1.63 -0.35 10.95
CA VAL A 230 -2.74 0.19 11.73
C VAL A 230 -3.83 -0.88 11.86
N PRO A 231 -4.28 -1.23 13.08
CA PRO A 231 -5.22 -2.33 13.28
C PRO A 231 -6.52 -2.19 12.47
N ALA A 232 -6.98 -3.31 11.90
CA ALA A 232 -8.30 -3.37 11.24
C ALA A 232 -9.46 -3.47 12.24
N SER A 233 -9.19 -3.92 13.47
CA SER A 233 -10.18 -4.01 14.54
C SER A 233 -10.44 -2.67 15.20
N LYS A 234 -11.70 -2.24 15.27
CA LYS A 234 -12.11 -1.03 16.00
C LYS A 234 -11.77 -1.11 17.49
N ALA A 235 -11.90 -2.29 18.10
CA ALA A 235 -11.57 -2.48 19.52
C ALA A 235 -10.07 -2.25 19.78
N ALA A 236 -9.20 -2.72 18.88
CA ALA A 236 -7.75 -2.48 18.96
C ALA A 236 -7.39 -1.00 18.69
N LEU A 237 -8.06 -0.35 17.73
CA LEU A 237 -7.88 1.08 17.46
C LEU A 237 -8.28 1.93 18.66
N GLU A 238 -9.45 1.68 19.26
CA GLU A 238 -9.92 2.38 20.47
C GLU A 238 -8.94 2.23 21.64
N ALA A 239 -8.35 1.04 21.81
CA ALA A 239 -7.35 0.79 22.85
C ALA A 239 -6.05 1.61 22.63
N LEU A 240 -5.60 1.74 21.39
CA LEU A 240 -4.42 2.56 21.03
C LEU A 240 -4.72 4.06 21.16
N GLU A 241 -5.90 4.50 20.70
CA GLU A 241 -6.34 5.90 20.80
C GLU A 241 -6.42 6.35 22.27
N ALA A 242 -6.97 5.52 23.15
CA ALA A 242 -7.07 5.80 24.60
C ALA A 242 -5.71 5.98 25.29
N ARG A 243 -4.60 5.64 24.62
CA ARG A 243 -3.22 5.76 25.11
C ARG A 243 -2.36 6.70 24.27
N ASP A 244 -2.97 7.51 23.39
CA ASP A 244 -2.27 8.43 22.47
C ASP A 244 -1.19 7.71 21.64
N MET A 245 -1.43 6.44 21.23
CA MET A 245 -0.51 5.62 20.45
C MET A 245 -0.78 5.65 18.94
N LEU A 246 -1.81 6.36 18.49
CA LEU A 246 -2.15 6.56 17.07
C LEU A 246 -1.54 7.87 16.59
N ASP A 247 -0.30 7.83 16.17
CA ASP A 247 0.44 8.99 15.62
C ASP A 247 1.43 8.54 14.55
N GLY A 248 2.19 9.49 14.01
CA GLY A 248 3.20 9.25 13.00
C GLY A 248 2.68 9.24 11.57
N ILE A 249 3.62 9.07 10.64
CA ILE A 249 3.31 9.16 9.20
C ILE A 249 2.54 7.92 8.70
N GLU A 250 2.76 6.77 9.32
CA GLU A 250 2.04 5.53 8.99
C GLU A 250 0.56 5.65 9.33
N TYR A 251 0.23 6.14 10.54
CA TYR A 251 -1.16 6.34 10.94
C TYR A 251 -1.88 7.34 10.03
N LYS A 252 -1.25 8.50 9.77
CA LYS A 252 -1.81 9.54 8.87
C LYS A 252 -2.03 9.01 7.44
N ALA A 253 -1.13 8.17 6.94
CA ALA A 253 -1.29 7.53 5.64
C ALA A 253 -2.45 6.53 5.63
N ASN A 254 -2.64 5.78 6.72
CA ASN A 254 -3.77 4.88 6.89
C ASN A 254 -5.11 5.64 6.97
N GLU A 255 -5.17 6.76 7.72
CA GLU A 255 -6.36 7.61 7.73
C GLU A 255 -6.71 8.13 6.32
N LYS A 256 -5.70 8.59 5.55
CA LYS A 256 -5.90 9.02 4.16
C LYS A 256 -6.44 7.87 3.31
N MET A 257 -5.89 6.68 3.44
CA MET A 257 -6.35 5.47 2.73
C MET A 257 -7.79 5.12 3.11
N ALA A 258 -8.13 5.11 4.41
CA ALA A 258 -9.45 4.77 4.92
C ALA A 258 -10.53 5.75 4.43
N ASN A 259 -10.19 7.03 4.28
CA ASN A 259 -11.07 8.08 3.78
C ASN A 259 -11.11 8.19 2.25
N SER A 260 -10.35 7.34 1.53
CA SER A 260 -10.33 7.36 0.06
C SER A 260 -11.37 6.42 -0.53
N GLU A 261 -12.28 6.98 -1.32
CA GLU A 261 -13.24 6.21 -2.13
C GLU A 261 -12.61 5.63 -3.42
N GLU A 262 -11.33 5.93 -3.67
CA GLU A 262 -10.65 5.63 -4.92
C GLU A 262 -9.93 4.26 -4.91
N LEU A 263 -9.81 3.63 -3.74
CA LEU A 263 -9.06 2.40 -3.58
C LEU A 263 -9.98 1.18 -3.62
N GLU A 264 -9.75 0.33 -4.62
CA GLU A 264 -10.44 -0.95 -4.73
C GLU A 264 -9.75 -2.05 -3.90
N ILE A 265 -10.48 -3.14 -3.64
CA ILE A 265 -9.90 -4.31 -2.95
C ILE A 265 -8.99 -5.07 -3.92
N MET A 266 -7.74 -5.24 -3.53
CA MET A 266 -6.73 -5.90 -4.34
C MET A 266 -6.91 -7.42 -4.36
N SER A 267 -6.98 -8.01 -5.55
CA SER A 267 -6.86 -9.46 -5.68
C SER A 267 -5.48 -9.94 -5.21
N PRO A 268 -5.40 -10.97 -4.34
CA PRO A 268 -4.10 -11.53 -3.92
C PRO A 268 -3.23 -12.03 -5.08
N LYS A 269 -3.83 -12.33 -6.23
CA LYS A 269 -3.12 -12.76 -7.44
C LYS A 269 -2.30 -11.62 -8.09
N LEU A 270 -2.65 -10.33 -7.84
CA LEU A 270 -1.83 -9.20 -8.29
C LEU A 270 -0.45 -9.19 -7.65
N GLU A 271 -0.28 -9.77 -6.47
CA GLU A 271 1.02 -9.90 -5.80
C GLU A 271 1.77 -11.19 -6.15
N ASN A 272 1.41 -11.86 -7.25
CA ASN A 272 2.14 -13.05 -7.69
C ASN A 272 3.61 -12.72 -7.94
N GLN A 273 4.51 -13.37 -7.18
CA GLN A 273 5.94 -13.08 -7.24
C GLN A 273 6.53 -13.31 -8.63
N GLY A 274 6.07 -14.37 -9.35
CA GLY A 274 6.56 -14.64 -10.71
C GLY A 274 6.19 -13.54 -11.72
N VAL A 275 5.02 -12.91 -11.55
CA VAL A 275 4.62 -11.77 -12.41
C VAL A 275 5.45 -10.53 -12.08
N LEU A 276 5.70 -10.27 -10.79
CA LEU A 276 6.57 -9.17 -10.37
C LEU A 276 8.01 -9.36 -10.88
N ASP A 277 8.57 -10.56 -10.73
CA ASP A 277 9.93 -10.87 -11.18
C ASP A 277 10.05 -10.73 -12.71
N LEU A 278 9.01 -11.16 -13.45
CA LEU A 278 8.97 -10.99 -14.91
C LEU A 278 8.88 -9.50 -15.28
N PHE A 279 8.06 -8.71 -14.61
CA PHE A 279 7.97 -7.26 -14.83
C PHE A 279 9.34 -6.59 -14.62
N ILE A 280 9.98 -6.84 -13.48
CA ILE A 280 11.29 -6.25 -13.16
C ILE A 280 12.35 -6.66 -14.17
N SER A 281 12.48 -7.97 -14.46
CA SER A 281 13.51 -8.47 -15.39
C SER A 281 13.29 -8.04 -16.85
N THR A 282 12.05 -7.75 -17.25
CA THR A 282 11.76 -7.24 -18.60
C THR A 282 12.03 -5.73 -18.69
N SER A 283 12.05 -5.05 -17.55
CA SER A 283 12.30 -3.60 -17.46
C SER A 283 13.79 -3.26 -17.35
N GLU A 284 14.66 -4.24 -17.06
CA GLU A 284 16.13 -4.13 -17.10
C GLU A 284 16.63 -3.97 -18.56
#